data_33373951c51bd53fef1bed599dad77b5
#
_entry.id   33373951c51bd53fef1bed599dad77b5
#
_cell.length_a   1.000
_cell.length_b   1.000
_cell.length_c   1.000
_cell.angle_alpha   90.00
_cell.angle_beta   90.00
_cell.angle_gamma   90.00
#
_symmetry.space_group_name_H-M   'P 1'
#
loop_
_entity.id
_entity.type
_entity.pdbx_description
1 polymer ?
#
loop_
_entity_poly.entity_id
_entity_poly.type
_entity_poly.pdbx_seq_one_letter_code
_entity_poly.pdbx_strand_id
1 'polypeptide(L)'
;MVCWSPADIIHSEACLVFILTGIICSAVRWFHMCRPFDQQSRYFYPARGQVAFFMAAVAMEFPYVIAPSDPAVWNYVRIFGIVFYPMCMSSIYLRYFRWQRLDRVSNRLSVVVPMTALTILMVLALTGNSFLAEGGLPLMVSAAVVSLLLSIRIVKVTLWVRKRINDYHLQNYSSEDDFPYKFAARVLYLPLVWILLQWAVFFSGSRELNVAVDLLMAVCLVVVLCAILHPQRALQPGKVQEDMDRIEEDEKEIIGEAMAAEAQDECAAGAVLSWDEESKRQVLDIIRRRYKEQHLQKSDVLSEMDKGKAAPASRFIASVGYYNLINMCRLEHARQYIEAHPEAKLAVVAEESGFASGSSFSKAKRSVPQIVPEYVEGVHI
;
A
#
# COMPACT_ATOMS: atom_id res chain seq x y z
N MET A 1 -20.44 -41.21 -20.23
CA MET A 1 -19.11 -41.01 -19.61
C MET A 1 -18.36 -40.04 -20.51
N VAL A 2 -18.06 -38.85 -20.01
CA VAL A 2 -17.20 -37.90 -20.74
C VAL A 2 -15.77 -38.45 -20.62
N CYS A 3 -15.19 -38.91 -21.74
CA CYS A 3 -13.78 -39.29 -21.78
C CYS A 3 -12.94 -38.00 -21.79
N TRP A 4 -12.35 -37.68 -20.68
CA TRP A 4 -11.43 -36.53 -20.58
C TRP A 4 -10.13 -36.85 -21.31
N SER A 5 -9.64 -35.90 -22.09
CA SER A 5 -8.29 -35.99 -22.65
C SER A 5 -7.25 -35.75 -21.54
N PRO A 6 -6.00 -36.21 -21.68
CA PRO A 6 -4.94 -35.91 -20.75
C PRO A 6 -4.74 -34.39 -20.56
N ALA A 7 -4.97 -33.58 -21.59
CA ALA A 7 -4.91 -32.13 -21.51
C ALA A 7 -6.05 -31.56 -20.63
N ASP A 8 -7.28 -32.09 -20.72
CA ASP A 8 -8.40 -31.65 -19.88
C ASP A 8 -8.14 -31.93 -18.40
N ILE A 9 -7.47 -33.04 -18.09
CA ILE A 9 -7.09 -33.39 -16.74
C ILE A 9 -6.11 -32.33 -16.20
N ILE A 10 -5.06 -31.99 -16.94
CA ILE A 10 -4.06 -30.98 -16.54
C ILE A 10 -4.72 -29.63 -16.30
N HIS A 11 -5.62 -29.19 -17.19
CA HIS A 11 -6.34 -27.94 -17.09
C HIS A 11 -7.23 -27.90 -15.85
N SER A 12 -7.98 -28.97 -15.59
CA SER A 12 -8.84 -29.10 -14.41
C SER A 12 -8.02 -29.10 -13.12
N GLU A 13 -6.93 -29.87 -13.05
CA GLU A 13 -6.09 -29.98 -11.87
C GLU A 13 -5.39 -28.65 -11.54
N ALA A 14 -4.87 -27.95 -12.53
CA ALA A 14 -4.23 -26.64 -12.32
C ALA A 14 -5.22 -25.61 -11.73
N CYS A 15 -6.41 -25.53 -12.31
CA CYS A 15 -7.48 -24.68 -11.81
C CYS A 15 -7.91 -25.08 -10.39
N LEU A 16 -8.04 -26.38 -10.12
CA LEU A 16 -8.38 -26.89 -8.78
C LEU A 16 -7.32 -26.52 -7.74
N VAL A 17 -6.03 -26.67 -8.05
CA VAL A 17 -4.93 -26.26 -7.19
C VAL A 17 -5.01 -24.76 -6.88
N PHE A 18 -5.28 -23.94 -7.89
CA PHE A 18 -5.45 -22.50 -7.72
C PHE A 18 -6.63 -22.17 -6.79
N ILE A 19 -7.82 -22.76 -7.03
CA ILE A 19 -9.03 -22.58 -6.21
C ILE A 19 -8.78 -23.00 -4.75
N LEU A 20 -8.23 -24.20 -4.54
CA LEU A 20 -7.96 -24.71 -3.19
C LEU A 20 -6.97 -23.81 -2.45
N THR A 21 -5.93 -23.34 -3.14
CA THR A 21 -4.98 -22.37 -2.57
C THR A 21 -5.69 -21.10 -2.17
N GLY A 22 -6.57 -20.56 -3.00
CA GLY A 22 -7.36 -19.36 -2.67
C GLY A 22 -8.25 -19.55 -1.45
N ILE A 23 -8.95 -20.68 -1.35
CA ILE A 23 -9.81 -21.03 -0.21
C ILE A 23 -8.99 -21.18 1.08
N ILE A 24 -7.85 -21.87 1.02
CA ILE A 24 -6.96 -22.05 2.17
C ILE A 24 -6.41 -20.69 2.63
N CYS A 25 -5.89 -19.88 1.70
CA CYS A 25 -5.41 -18.54 1.99
C CYS A 25 -6.51 -17.65 2.58
N SER A 26 -7.74 -17.76 2.08
CA SER A 26 -8.91 -17.07 2.62
C SER A 26 -9.20 -17.48 4.06
N ALA A 27 -9.21 -18.77 4.35
CA ALA A 27 -9.44 -19.31 5.68
C ALA A 27 -8.36 -18.85 6.67
N VAL A 28 -7.08 -18.96 6.30
CA VAL A 28 -5.96 -18.49 7.11
C VAL A 28 -6.11 -17.00 7.42
N ARG A 29 -6.47 -16.20 6.42
CA ARG A 29 -6.67 -14.76 6.57
C ARG A 29 -7.88 -14.45 7.45
N TRP A 30 -9.00 -15.16 7.27
CA TRP A 30 -10.22 -14.93 8.01
C TRP A 30 -10.09 -15.30 9.49
N PHE A 31 -9.53 -16.47 9.78
CA PHE A 31 -9.41 -17.00 11.13
C PHE A 31 -8.18 -16.53 11.90
N HIS A 32 -7.30 -15.75 11.28
CA HIS A 32 -6.03 -15.32 11.90
C HIS A 32 -5.19 -16.47 12.46
N MET A 33 -5.09 -17.58 11.71
CA MET A 33 -4.38 -18.77 12.16
C MET A 33 -2.88 -18.55 12.43
N CYS A 34 -2.29 -17.49 11.88
CA CYS A 34 -0.88 -17.16 12.09
C CYS A 34 -0.73 -15.98 13.06
N ARG A 35 -1.34 -16.02 14.22
CA ARG A 35 -1.07 -15.05 15.27
C ARG A 35 0.31 -15.34 15.84
N PRO A 36 1.22 -14.36 15.94
CA PRO A 36 2.45 -14.54 16.70
C PRO A 36 2.11 -14.73 18.18
N PHE A 37 3.00 -15.44 18.88
CA PHE A 37 2.81 -15.79 20.30
C PHE A 37 2.85 -14.59 21.25
N ASP A 38 3.28 -13.40 20.77
CA ASP A 38 3.31 -12.19 21.56
C ASP A 38 1.90 -11.61 21.72
N GLN A 39 1.32 -11.81 22.89
CA GLN A 39 -0.04 -11.36 23.24
C GLN A 39 -0.14 -9.85 23.46
N GLN A 40 0.98 -9.12 23.51
CA GLN A 40 1.00 -7.69 23.83
C GLN A 40 0.85 -6.79 22.58
N SER A 41 1.12 -7.31 21.38
CA SER A 41 0.96 -6.54 20.16
C SER A 41 -0.41 -6.71 19.53
N ARG A 42 -1.17 -5.62 19.39
CA ARG A 42 -2.41 -5.60 18.61
C ARG A 42 -2.05 -5.64 17.13
N TYR A 43 -2.23 -6.81 16.51
CA TYR A 43 -2.01 -6.95 15.08
C TYR A 43 -3.14 -6.30 14.28
N PHE A 44 -2.75 -5.44 13.37
CA PHE A 44 -3.66 -4.82 12.43
C PHE A 44 -3.75 -5.63 11.15
N TYR A 45 -4.98 -5.98 10.77
CA TYR A 45 -5.28 -6.69 9.54
C TYR A 45 -6.22 -5.86 8.66
N PRO A 46 -5.67 -4.89 7.91
CA PRO A 46 -6.51 -4.00 7.10
C PRO A 46 -7.28 -4.80 6.06
N ALA A 47 -8.53 -4.39 5.84
CA ALA A 47 -9.43 -5.01 4.86
C ALA A 47 -9.57 -6.55 5.01
N ARG A 48 -9.40 -7.10 6.23
CA ARG A 48 -9.42 -8.54 6.52
C ARG A 48 -10.52 -9.29 5.78
N GLY A 49 -11.77 -8.89 5.98
CA GLY A 49 -12.91 -9.59 5.38
C GLY A 49 -12.96 -9.46 3.86
N GLN A 50 -12.54 -8.31 3.32
CA GLN A 50 -12.54 -8.09 1.88
C GLN A 50 -11.44 -8.90 1.18
N VAL A 51 -10.24 -8.95 1.76
CA VAL A 51 -9.14 -9.78 1.23
C VAL A 51 -9.51 -11.26 1.27
N ALA A 52 -10.04 -11.74 2.40
CA ALA A 52 -10.49 -13.12 2.52
C ALA A 52 -11.62 -13.45 1.52
N PHE A 53 -12.59 -12.55 1.35
CA PHE A 53 -13.67 -12.72 0.38
C PHE A 53 -13.13 -12.86 -1.05
N PHE A 54 -12.21 -11.99 -1.47
CA PHE A 54 -11.67 -12.08 -2.83
C PHE A 54 -10.76 -13.29 -3.03
N MET A 55 -10.01 -13.72 -2.01
CA MET A 55 -9.26 -14.97 -2.07
C MET A 55 -10.17 -16.19 -2.22
N ALA A 56 -11.33 -16.20 -1.54
CA ALA A 56 -12.31 -17.26 -1.71
C ALA A 56 -13.05 -17.19 -3.05
N ALA A 57 -13.26 -15.98 -3.59
CA ALA A 57 -14.04 -15.76 -4.80
C ALA A 57 -13.36 -16.29 -6.07
N VAL A 58 -12.07 -16.67 -6.03
CA VAL A 58 -11.43 -17.44 -7.11
C VAL A 58 -12.14 -18.79 -7.35
N ALA A 59 -12.90 -19.29 -6.36
CA ALA A 59 -13.76 -20.46 -6.53
C ALA A 59 -14.84 -20.27 -7.62
N MET A 60 -15.09 -19.07 -8.09
CA MET A 60 -15.96 -18.82 -9.24
C MET A 60 -15.40 -19.42 -10.55
N GLU A 61 -14.11 -19.79 -10.61
CA GLU A 61 -13.55 -20.55 -11.74
C GLU A 61 -13.90 -22.05 -11.72
N PHE A 62 -14.63 -22.52 -10.70
CA PHE A 62 -15.02 -23.93 -10.55
C PHE A 62 -15.68 -24.57 -11.78
N PRO A 63 -16.46 -23.86 -12.64
CA PRO A 63 -16.95 -24.45 -13.89
C PRO A 63 -15.84 -25.04 -14.77
N TYR A 64 -14.64 -24.44 -14.75
CA TYR A 64 -13.50 -24.92 -15.53
C TYR A 64 -12.91 -26.22 -14.99
N VAL A 65 -13.05 -26.49 -13.70
CA VAL A 65 -12.68 -27.79 -13.10
C VAL A 65 -13.60 -28.91 -13.60
N ILE A 66 -14.90 -28.62 -13.82
CA ILE A 66 -15.88 -29.63 -14.24
C ILE A 66 -15.84 -29.89 -15.74
N ALA A 67 -15.70 -28.84 -16.55
CA ALA A 67 -15.82 -28.90 -17.99
C ALA A 67 -14.76 -28.05 -18.71
N PRO A 68 -13.46 -28.42 -18.61
CA PRO A 68 -12.36 -27.63 -19.17
C PRO A 68 -12.39 -27.52 -20.68
N SER A 69 -12.97 -28.50 -21.38
CA SER A 69 -13.11 -28.51 -22.85
C SER A 69 -14.33 -27.77 -23.38
N ASP A 70 -15.29 -27.41 -22.51
CA ASP A 70 -16.50 -26.68 -22.92
C ASP A 70 -16.16 -25.24 -23.36
N PRO A 71 -16.54 -24.85 -24.62
CA PRO A 71 -16.29 -23.49 -25.10
C PRO A 71 -16.96 -22.39 -24.27
N ALA A 72 -18.17 -22.64 -23.73
CA ALA A 72 -18.87 -21.67 -22.91
C ALA A 72 -18.11 -21.40 -21.60
N VAL A 73 -17.62 -22.48 -20.98
CA VAL A 73 -16.82 -22.41 -19.75
C VAL A 73 -15.49 -21.70 -20.01
N TRP A 74 -14.83 -22.03 -21.12
CA TRP A 74 -13.57 -21.40 -21.49
C TRP A 74 -13.72 -19.89 -21.72
N ASN A 75 -14.75 -19.48 -22.43
CA ASN A 75 -15.03 -18.06 -22.66
C ASN A 75 -15.37 -17.32 -21.35
N TYR A 76 -16.08 -17.97 -20.43
CA TYR A 76 -16.33 -17.45 -19.11
C TYR A 76 -15.02 -17.21 -18.33
N VAL A 77 -14.11 -18.18 -18.29
CA VAL A 77 -12.82 -18.07 -17.56
C VAL A 77 -11.99 -16.89 -18.10
N ARG A 78 -11.92 -16.74 -19.41
CA ARG A 78 -11.23 -15.60 -20.04
C ARG A 78 -11.81 -14.26 -19.61
N ILE A 79 -13.14 -14.13 -19.57
CA ILE A 79 -13.84 -12.92 -19.09
C ILE A 79 -13.60 -12.72 -17.60
N PHE A 80 -13.72 -13.79 -16.81
CA PHE A 80 -13.49 -13.76 -15.37
C PHE A 80 -12.11 -13.19 -15.05
N GLY A 81 -11.05 -13.71 -15.64
CA GLY A 81 -9.68 -13.29 -15.38
C GLY A 81 -9.47 -11.79 -15.61
N ILE A 82 -9.88 -11.24 -16.74
CA ILE A 82 -9.65 -9.82 -17.05
C ILE A 82 -10.53 -8.87 -16.23
N VAL A 83 -11.70 -9.28 -15.75
CA VAL A 83 -12.62 -8.41 -14.99
C VAL A 83 -12.37 -8.53 -13.48
N PHE A 84 -12.18 -9.73 -12.97
CA PHE A 84 -12.10 -10.02 -11.55
C PHE A 84 -10.89 -9.38 -10.89
N TYR A 85 -9.68 -9.56 -11.44
CA TYR A 85 -8.46 -9.08 -10.78
C TYR A 85 -8.34 -7.56 -10.67
N PRO A 86 -8.57 -6.76 -11.71
CA PRO A 86 -8.49 -5.30 -11.56
C PRO A 86 -9.58 -4.75 -10.63
N MET A 87 -10.76 -5.39 -10.60
CA MET A 87 -11.84 -5.06 -9.66
C MET A 87 -11.40 -5.31 -8.21
N CYS A 88 -10.91 -6.52 -7.90
CA CYS A 88 -10.51 -6.90 -6.54
C CYS A 88 -9.40 -6.03 -6.01
N MET A 89 -8.33 -5.87 -6.78
CA MET A 89 -7.13 -5.16 -6.34
C MET A 89 -7.38 -3.67 -6.13
N SER A 90 -8.13 -3.02 -7.03
CA SER A 90 -8.51 -1.62 -6.84
C SER A 90 -9.35 -1.42 -5.57
N SER A 91 -10.28 -2.34 -5.31
CA SER A 91 -11.15 -2.27 -4.13
C SER A 91 -10.38 -2.52 -2.83
N ILE A 92 -9.45 -3.48 -2.80
CA ILE A 92 -8.59 -3.75 -1.65
C ILE A 92 -7.73 -2.52 -1.33
N TYR A 93 -7.08 -1.92 -2.32
CA TYR A 93 -6.22 -0.77 -2.12
C TYR A 93 -6.97 0.45 -1.59
N LEU A 94 -8.13 0.75 -2.17
CA LEU A 94 -8.97 1.87 -1.71
C LEU A 94 -9.43 1.68 -0.27
N ARG A 95 -9.73 0.45 0.15
CA ARG A 95 -10.14 0.18 1.52
C ARG A 95 -8.95 0.14 2.48
N TYR A 96 -7.82 -0.38 2.06
CA TYR A 96 -6.61 -0.45 2.87
C TYR A 96 -6.10 0.93 3.25
N PHE A 97 -6.08 1.87 2.28
CA PHE A 97 -5.57 3.22 2.45
C PHE A 97 -6.64 4.26 2.77
N ARG A 98 -7.86 3.84 3.12
CA ARG A 98 -9.00 4.69 3.52
C ARG A 98 -9.22 5.89 2.61
N TRP A 99 -9.58 5.63 1.36
CA TRP A 99 -10.00 6.70 0.45
C TRP A 99 -11.27 7.41 0.94
N GLN A 100 -11.38 8.72 0.70
CA GLN A 100 -12.43 9.61 1.20
C GLN A 100 -13.88 9.20 0.88
N ARG A 101 -14.86 9.82 1.56
CA ARG A 101 -16.29 9.44 1.57
C ARG A 101 -16.98 9.33 0.20
N LEU A 102 -16.61 10.16 -0.78
CA LEU A 102 -17.23 10.17 -2.12
C LEU A 102 -17.01 8.83 -2.87
N ASP A 103 -15.88 8.18 -2.63
CA ASP A 103 -15.49 6.97 -3.34
C ASP A 103 -16.16 5.70 -2.81
N ARG A 104 -16.86 5.75 -1.66
CA ARG A 104 -17.50 4.55 -1.09
C ARG A 104 -18.60 3.99 -2.01
N VAL A 105 -19.45 4.85 -2.59
CA VAL A 105 -20.52 4.42 -3.49
C VAL A 105 -19.91 3.91 -4.80
N SER A 106 -19.02 4.67 -5.41
CA SER A 106 -18.30 4.27 -6.62
C SER A 106 -17.53 2.96 -6.42
N ASN A 107 -16.86 2.80 -5.26
CA ASN A 107 -16.14 1.56 -4.96
C ASN A 107 -17.09 0.37 -4.77
N ARG A 108 -18.24 0.55 -4.12
CA ARG A 108 -19.25 -0.51 -3.99
C ARG A 108 -19.81 -0.91 -5.34
N LEU A 109 -20.20 0.05 -6.16
CA LEU A 109 -20.73 -0.22 -7.51
C LEU A 109 -19.70 -0.92 -8.41
N SER A 110 -18.43 -0.51 -8.34
CA SER A 110 -17.36 -1.13 -9.13
C SER A 110 -17.01 -2.56 -8.70
N VAL A 111 -17.53 -3.04 -7.57
CA VAL A 111 -17.43 -4.43 -7.12
C VAL A 111 -18.76 -5.16 -7.37
N VAL A 112 -19.87 -4.60 -6.90
CA VAL A 112 -21.17 -5.30 -6.96
C VAL A 112 -21.61 -5.56 -8.41
N VAL A 113 -21.49 -4.56 -9.29
CA VAL A 113 -21.93 -4.72 -10.69
C VAL A 113 -21.12 -5.79 -11.43
N PRO A 114 -19.76 -5.75 -11.45
CA PRO A 114 -19.01 -6.81 -12.10
C PRO A 114 -19.18 -8.18 -11.43
N MET A 115 -19.29 -8.26 -10.11
CA MET A 115 -19.50 -9.54 -9.41
C MET A 115 -20.84 -10.17 -9.77
N THR A 116 -21.91 -9.39 -9.82
CA THR A 116 -23.22 -9.91 -10.24
C THR A 116 -23.21 -10.36 -11.71
N ALA A 117 -22.55 -9.60 -12.60
CA ALA A 117 -22.39 -9.98 -13.99
C ALA A 117 -21.59 -11.29 -14.11
N LEU A 118 -20.46 -11.42 -13.40
CA LEU A 118 -19.65 -12.65 -13.40
C LEU A 118 -20.44 -13.85 -12.85
N THR A 119 -21.26 -13.64 -11.79
CA THR A 119 -22.12 -14.71 -11.25
C THR A 119 -23.15 -15.17 -12.28
N ILE A 120 -23.77 -14.24 -13.00
CA ILE A 120 -24.73 -14.58 -14.08
C ILE A 120 -24.01 -15.36 -15.19
N LEU A 121 -22.84 -14.90 -15.63
CA LEU A 121 -22.03 -15.57 -16.64
C LEU A 121 -21.58 -16.97 -16.20
N MET A 122 -21.26 -17.15 -14.91
CA MET A 122 -20.93 -18.45 -14.34
C MET A 122 -22.10 -19.44 -14.46
N VAL A 123 -23.32 -18.99 -14.13
CA VAL A 123 -24.54 -19.82 -14.27
C VAL A 123 -24.79 -20.15 -15.73
N LEU A 124 -24.65 -19.19 -16.66
CA LEU A 124 -24.78 -19.42 -18.08
C LEU A 124 -23.73 -20.41 -18.62
N ALA A 125 -22.49 -20.35 -18.14
CA ALA A 125 -21.45 -21.30 -18.48
C ALA A 125 -21.81 -22.73 -18.02
N LEU A 126 -22.29 -22.88 -16.77
CA LEU A 126 -22.69 -24.18 -16.23
C LEU A 126 -23.91 -24.78 -16.92
N THR A 127 -24.78 -23.97 -17.52
CA THR A 127 -25.94 -24.42 -18.29
C THR A 127 -25.64 -24.70 -19.75
N GLY A 128 -24.38 -24.53 -20.19
CA GLY A 128 -23.97 -24.76 -21.58
C GLY A 128 -24.65 -23.81 -22.56
N ASN A 129 -24.79 -22.53 -22.21
CA ASN A 129 -25.49 -21.56 -23.02
C ASN A 129 -24.78 -21.31 -24.36
N SER A 130 -25.51 -21.47 -25.48
CA SER A 130 -24.96 -21.36 -26.84
C SER A 130 -24.37 -19.99 -27.16
N PHE A 131 -24.98 -18.90 -26.66
CA PHE A 131 -24.48 -17.55 -26.86
C PHE A 131 -23.07 -17.35 -26.25
N LEU A 132 -22.82 -17.95 -25.08
CA LEU A 132 -21.52 -17.90 -24.45
C LEU A 132 -20.53 -18.88 -25.13
N ALA A 133 -21.00 -20.04 -25.61
CA ALA A 133 -20.19 -21.02 -26.33
C ALA A 133 -19.70 -20.49 -27.69
N GLU A 134 -20.55 -19.80 -28.45
CA GLU A 134 -20.20 -19.15 -29.71
C GLU A 134 -19.23 -17.96 -29.54
N GLY A 135 -18.88 -17.62 -28.31
CA GLY A 135 -17.90 -16.59 -28.01
C GLY A 135 -18.36 -15.17 -28.38
N GLY A 136 -19.66 -14.90 -28.24
CA GLY A 136 -20.33 -13.64 -28.63
C GLY A 136 -19.43 -12.42 -28.63
N LEU A 137 -18.93 -12.02 -29.81
CA LEU A 137 -18.00 -10.89 -29.96
C LEU A 137 -18.42 -9.64 -29.14
N PRO A 138 -19.73 -9.29 -29.09
CA PRO A 138 -20.16 -8.17 -28.27
C PRO A 138 -19.90 -8.36 -26.77
N LEU A 139 -20.02 -9.59 -26.24
CA LEU A 139 -19.73 -9.90 -24.84
C LEU A 139 -18.24 -9.79 -24.51
N MET A 140 -17.38 -10.35 -25.38
CA MET A 140 -15.94 -10.24 -25.23
C MET A 140 -15.45 -8.78 -25.29
N VAL A 141 -15.98 -8.01 -26.24
CA VAL A 141 -15.67 -6.57 -26.36
C VAL A 141 -16.15 -5.79 -25.14
N SER A 142 -17.37 -6.05 -24.67
CA SER A 142 -17.89 -5.36 -23.46
C SER A 142 -17.09 -5.70 -22.23
N ALA A 143 -16.70 -6.96 -22.05
CA ALA A 143 -15.83 -7.39 -20.95
C ALA A 143 -14.43 -6.73 -21.03
N ALA A 144 -13.86 -6.64 -22.23
CA ALA A 144 -12.58 -5.96 -22.45
C ALA A 144 -12.67 -4.46 -22.12
N VAL A 145 -13.75 -3.77 -22.51
CA VAL A 145 -13.96 -2.35 -22.16
C VAL A 145 -14.11 -2.16 -20.65
N VAL A 146 -14.91 -2.97 -19.98
CA VAL A 146 -15.06 -2.93 -18.52
C VAL A 146 -13.71 -3.19 -17.83
N SER A 147 -12.99 -4.21 -18.26
CA SER A 147 -11.66 -4.53 -17.76
C SER A 147 -10.67 -3.39 -17.96
N LEU A 148 -10.67 -2.74 -19.10
CA LEU A 148 -9.81 -1.58 -19.39
C LEU A 148 -10.11 -0.43 -18.43
N LEU A 149 -11.38 -0.11 -18.20
CA LEU A 149 -11.78 0.94 -17.25
C LEU A 149 -11.32 0.60 -15.81
N LEU A 150 -11.50 -0.65 -15.39
CA LEU A 150 -11.03 -1.13 -14.09
C LEU A 150 -9.49 -1.14 -14.00
N SER A 151 -8.80 -1.48 -15.10
CA SER A 151 -7.34 -1.45 -15.17
C SER A 151 -6.77 -0.03 -15.10
N ILE A 152 -7.40 0.93 -15.77
CA ILE A 152 -7.05 2.36 -15.63
C ILE A 152 -7.25 2.82 -14.18
N ARG A 153 -8.34 2.38 -13.55
CA ARG A 153 -8.61 2.69 -12.15
C ARG A 153 -7.52 2.15 -11.23
N ILE A 154 -7.13 0.87 -11.35
CA ILE A 154 -6.09 0.28 -10.48
C ILE A 154 -4.74 0.97 -10.69
N VAL A 155 -4.37 1.33 -11.92
CA VAL A 155 -3.15 2.09 -12.18
C VAL A 155 -3.17 3.45 -11.46
N LYS A 156 -4.27 4.20 -11.57
CA LYS A 156 -4.44 5.49 -10.85
C LYS A 156 -4.33 5.30 -9.34
N VAL A 157 -5.02 4.29 -8.79
CA VAL A 157 -4.98 3.96 -7.36
C VAL A 157 -3.57 3.56 -6.92
N THR A 158 -2.88 2.74 -7.71
CA THR A 158 -1.50 2.32 -7.43
C THR A 158 -0.54 3.50 -7.37
N LEU A 159 -0.61 4.41 -8.34
CA LEU A 159 0.22 5.62 -8.38
C LEU A 159 -0.09 6.55 -7.19
N TRP A 160 -1.36 6.71 -6.86
CA TRP A 160 -1.79 7.48 -5.70
C TRP A 160 -1.29 6.87 -4.39
N VAL A 161 -1.46 5.55 -4.20
CA VAL A 161 -0.97 4.83 -3.02
C VAL A 161 0.54 4.97 -2.88
N ARG A 162 1.29 4.82 -3.99
CA ARG A 162 2.74 5.03 -4.00
C ARG A 162 3.11 6.42 -3.49
N LYS A 163 2.46 7.45 -4.02
CA LYS A 163 2.69 8.83 -3.57
C LYS A 163 2.37 8.97 -2.08
N ARG A 164 1.20 8.50 -1.64
CA ARG A 164 0.77 8.59 -0.23
C ARG A 164 1.72 7.87 0.73
N ILE A 165 2.20 6.68 0.36
CA ILE A 165 3.19 5.94 1.15
C ILE A 165 4.51 6.70 1.23
N ASN A 166 4.96 7.26 0.11
CA ASN A 166 6.20 8.03 0.08
C ASN A 166 6.07 9.31 0.92
N ASP A 167 4.97 10.04 0.78
CA ASP A 167 4.70 11.26 1.55
C ASP A 167 4.61 10.93 3.05
N TYR A 168 3.91 9.85 3.41
CA TYR A 168 3.81 9.39 4.79
C TYR A 168 5.18 9.01 5.36
N HIS A 169 6.01 8.31 4.59
CA HIS A 169 7.37 7.95 5.01
C HIS A 169 8.22 9.20 5.27
N LEU A 170 8.24 10.14 4.33
CA LEU A 170 9.01 11.38 4.45
C LEU A 170 8.56 12.26 5.63
N GLN A 171 7.30 12.16 6.03
CA GLN A 171 6.73 12.96 7.13
C GLN A 171 6.91 12.33 8.51
N ASN A 172 7.11 11.02 8.61
CA ASN A 172 7.04 10.34 9.91
C ASN A 172 8.27 9.51 10.27
N TYR A 173 9.13 9.15 9.32
CA TYR A 173 10.26 8.26 9.56
C TYR A 173 11.60 8.87 9.15
N SER A 174 12.62 8.56 9.94
CA SER A 174 13.99 9.02 9.72
C SER A 174 14.81 8.09 8.82
N SER A 175 14.36 6.84 8.62
CA SER A 175 15.06 5.83 7.82
C SER A 175 14.12 5.20 6.80
N GLU A 176 14.65 4.93 5.58
CA GLU A 176 13.92 4.21 4.53
C GLU A 176 13.81 2.71 4.80
N ASP A 177 14.61 2.18 5.71
CA ASP A 177 14.57 0.78 6.11
C ASP A 177 13.40 0.48 7.04
N ASP A 178 12.74 1.52 7.55
CA ASP A 178 11.56 1.38 8.36
C ASP A 178 10.40 0.85 7.51
N PHE A 179 9.80 -0.21 8.02
CA PHE A 179 8.55 -0.73 7.49
C PHE A 179 7.46 0.35 7.67
N PRO A 180 6.65 0.63 6.76
CA PRO A 180 5.93 -0.07 5.69
C PRO A 180 6.42 0.19 4.27
N TYR A 181 7.40 1.04 4.10
CA TYR A 181 7.86 1.46 2.77
C TYR A 181 8.35 0.29 1.90
N LYS A 182 9.20 -0.57 2.44
CA LYS A 182 9.76 -1.72 1.69
C LYS A 182 8.69 -2.72 1.26
N PHE A 183 7.74 -3.02 2.13
CA PHE A 183 6.66 -3.95 1.83
C PHE A 183 5.73 -3.38 0.75
N ALA A 184 5.25 -2.17 0.96
CA ALA A 184 4.38 -1.51 0.01
C ALA A 184 5.04 -1.35 -1.35
N ALA A 185 6.33 -0.99 -1.41
CA ALA A 185 7.06 -0.88 -2.67
C ALA A 185 7.22 -2.21 -3.41
N ARG A 186 7.37 -3.34 -2.70
CA ARG A 186 7.53 -4.66 -3.30
C ARG A 186 6.22 -5.26 -3.82
N VAL A 187 5.15 -5.11 -3.06
CA VAL A 187 3.86 -5.77 -3.35
C VAL A 187 2.93 -4.88 -4.19
N LEU A 188 3.15 -3.58 -4.17
CA LEU A 188 2.27 -2.60 -4.80
C LEU A 188 2.05 -2.83 -6.31
N TYR A 189 3.07 -3.28 -7.03
CA TYR A 189 3.02 -3.48 -8.48
C TYR A 189 2.61 -4.90 -8.90
N LEU A 190 2.60 -5.85 -7.98
CA LEU A 190 2.25 -7.24 -8.28
C LEU A 190 0.87 -7.39 -8.96
N PRO A 191 -0.17 -6.67 -8.54
CA PRO A 191 -1.46 -6.72 -9.21
C PRO A 191 -1.44 -6.28 -10.68
N LEU A 192 -0.56 -5.35 -11.06
CA LEU A 192 -0.45 -4.90 -12.44
C LEU A 192 0.14 -6.01 -13.32
N VAL A 193 1.13 -6.77 -12.81
CA VAL A 193 1.68 -7.93 -13.50
C VAL A 193 0.60 -8.99 -13.69
N TRP A 194 -0.22 -9.26 -12.68
CA TRP A 194 -1.33 -10.22 -12.79
C TRP A 194 -2.36 -9.82 -13.85
N ILE A 195 -2.73 -8.56 -13.88
CA ILE A 195 -3.66 -8.04 -14.88
C ILE A 195 -3.09 -8.22 -16.30
N LEU A 196 -1.80 -7.94 -16.50
CA LEU A 196 -1.15 -8.15 -17.78
C LEU A 196 -1.13 -9.62 -18.21
N LEU A 197 -0.88 -10.54 -17.28
CA LEU A 197 -0.95 -11.98 -17.55
C LEU A 197 -2.36 -12.43 -17.93
N GLN A 198 -3.39 -11.94 -17.25
CA GLN A 198 -4.78 -12.24 -17.58
C GLN A 198 -5.19 -11.68 -18.96
N TRP A 199 -4.72 -10.48 -19.30
CA TRP A 199 -4.90 -9.94 -20.64
C TRP A 199 -4.18 -10.79 -21.71
N ALA A 200 -2.99 -11.31 -21.41
CA ALA A 200 -2.29 -12.22 -22.32
C ALA A 200 -3.09 -13.52 -22.57
N VAL A 201 -3.67 -14.12 -21.51
CA VAL A 201 -4.57 -15.28 -21.64
C VAL A 201 -5.80 -14.93 -22.47
N PHE A 202 -6.42 -13.77 -22.18
CA PHE A 202 -7.62 -13.33 -22.89
C PHE A 202 -7.39 -13.17 -24.40
N PHE A 203 -6.30 -12.53 -24.82
CA PHE A 203 -6.01 -12.31 -26.23
C PHE A 203 -5.47 -13.54 -26.94
N SER A 204 -4.59 -14.32 -26.30
CA SER A 204 -4.03 -15.52 -26.92
C SER A 204 -5.06 -16.63 -27.08
N GLY A 205 -6.03 -16.69 -26.16
CA GLY A 205 -6.98 -17.82 -26.09
C GLY A 205 -6.30 -19.15 -25.80
N SER A 206 -5.02 -19.16 -25.33
CA SER A 206 -4.27 -20.38 -25.03
C SER A 206 -4.66 -20.91 -23.66
N ARG A 207 -5.11 -22.17 -23.62
CA ARG A 207 -5.41 -22.89 -22.38
C ARG A 207 -4.14 -23.27 -21.62
N GLU A 208 -3.06 -23.56 -22.32
CA GLU A 208 -1.75 -23.89 -21.76
C GLU A 208 -1.18 -22.69 -21.01
N LEU A 209 -1.35 -21.48 -21.58
CA LEU A 209 -0.95 -20.25 -20.89
C LEU A 209 -1.79 -20.04 -19.63
N ASN A 210 -3.10 -20.36 -19.67
CA ASN A 210 -3.95 -20.27 -18.48
C ASN A 210 -3.45 -21.21 -17.36
N VAL A 211 -3.09 -22.44 -17.66
CA VAL A 211 -2.51 -23.39 -16.69
C VAL A 211 -1.27 -22.78 -16.01
N ALA A 212 -0.35 -22.23 -16.80
CA ALA A 212 0.84 -21.59 -16.25
C ALA A 212 0.50 -20.39 -15.36
N VAL A 213 -0.50 -19.59 -15.78
CA VAL A 213 -0.96 -18.43 -15.00
C VAL A 213 -1.64 -18.87 -13.70
N ASP A 214 -2.52 -19.89 -13.72
CA ASP A 214 -3.20 -20.40 -12.53
C ASP A 214 -2.20 -20.92 -11.47
N LEU A 215 -1.20 -21.69 -11.90
CA LEU A 215 -0.14 -22.19 -11.02
C LEU A 215 0.72 -21.04 -10.44
N LEU A 216 1.10 -20.09 -11.30
CA LEU A 216 1.83 -18.90 -10.86
C LEU A 216 1.01 -18.08 -9.85
N MET A 217 -0.29 -17.91 -10.10
CA MET A 217 -1.21 -17.20 -9.23
C MET A 217 -1.39 -17.90 -7.88
N ALA A 218 -1.45 -19.23 -7.86
CA ALA A 218 -1.48 -20.00 -6.63
C ALA A 218 -0.24 -19.71 -5.76
N VAL A 219 0.96 -19.75 -6.35
CA VAL A 219 2.20 -19.39 -5.64
C VAL A 219 2.16 -17.94 -5.15
N CYS A 220 1.73 -17.01 -6.00
CA CYS A 220 1.62 -15.60 -5.64
C CYS A 220 0.63 -15.34 -4.50
N LEU A 221 -0.50 -16.05 -4.45
CA LEU A 221 -1.45 -15.95 -3.32
C LEU A 221 -0.79 -16.32 -2.00
N VAL A 222 -0.01 -17.40 -1.97
CA VAL A 222 0.74 -17.82 -0.78
C VAL A 222 1.79 -16.77 -0.40
N VAL A 223 2.57 -16.28 -1.35
CA VAL A 223 3.60 -15.25 -1.11
C VAL A 223 2.96 -13.96 -0.57
N VAL A 224 1.86 -13.51 -1.15
CA VAL A 224 1.11 -12.33 -0.68
C VAL A 224 0.56 -12.57 0.72
N LEU A 225 0.00 -13.75 0.99
CA LEU A 225 -0.48 -14.09 2.32
C LEU A 225 0.65 -14.07 3.34
N CYS A 226 1.77 -14.72 3.06
CA CYS A 226 2.95 -14.72 3.94
C CYS A 226 3.47 -13.29 4.18
N ALA A 227 3.51 -12.47 3.12
CA ALA A 227 3.93 -11.08 3.22
C ALA A 227 2.96 -10.24 4.07
N ILE A 228 1.66 -10.45 3.97
CA ILE A 228 0.63 -9.75 4.76
C ILE A 228 0.63 -10.23 6.22
N LEU A 229 0.93 -11.50 6.48
CA LEU A 229 0.93 -12.09 7.81
C LEU A 229 2.25 -11.91 8.55
N HIS A 230 3.32 -11.50 7.85
CA HIS A 230 4.62 -11.31 8.50
C HIS A 230 4.53 -10.22 9.59
N PRO A 231 4.87 -10.53 10.86
CA PRO A 231 4.77 -9.57 11.94
C PRO A 231 5.74 -8.42 11.70
N GLN A 232 5.18 -7.25 11.63
CA GLN A 232 5.94 -6.05 11.29
C GLN A 232 6.16 -5.25 12.56
N ARG A 233 7.41 -5.20 12.99
CA ARG A 233 7.83 -4.66 14.28
C ARG A 233 7.51 -3.18 14.47
N ALA A 234 7.28 -2.41 13.41
CA ALA A 234 7.30 -0.95 13.49
C ALA A 234 5.95 -0.26 13.35
N LEU A 235 4.90 -0.93 12.92
CA LEU A 235 3.60 -0.29 12.79
C LEU A 235 2.60 -0.87 13.78
N GLN A 236 2.32 -0.11 14.79
CA GLN A 236 1.00 -0.12 15.43
C GLN A 236 0.09 0.76 14.56
N PRO A 237 -0.67 0.20 13.62
CA PRO A 237 -1.50 0.99 12.70
C PRO A 237 -2.65 1.71 13.40
N GLY A 238 -3.00 1.25 14.62
CA GLY A 238 -3.87 2.00 15.51
C GLY A 238 -3.26 3.35 15.88
N LYS A 239 -1.96 3.39 16.27
CA LYS A 239 -1.27 4.66 16.54
C LYS A 239 -1.14 5.52 15.29
N VAL A 240 -0.77 4.95 14.15
CA VAL A 240 -0.68 5.71 12.89
C VAL A 240 -2.02 6.31 12.50
N GLN A 241 -3.12 5.59 12.72
CA GLN A 241 -4.45 6.10 12.43
C GLN A 241 -4.93 7.09 13.49
N GLU A 242 -4.66 6.82 14.77
CA GLU A 242 -4.93 7.75 15.86
C GLU A 242 -4.09 9.03 15.71
N ASP A 243 -2.84 8.92 15.27
CA ASP A 243 -1.97 10.07 15.00
C ASP A 243 -2.43 10.83 13.76
N MET A 244 -2.88 10.15 12.69
CA MET A 244 -3.48 10.82 11.52
C MET A 244 -4.83 11.45 11.84
N ASP A 245 -5.70 10.74 12.56
CA ASP A 245 -7.00 11.27 12.97
C ASP A 245 -6.79 12.46 13.95
N ARG A 246 -5.79 12.38 14.84
CA ARG A 246 -5.40 13.49 15.75
C ARG A 246 -4.81 14.68 15.00
N ILE A 247 -3.94 14.46 14.01
CA ILE A 247 -3.39 15.51 13.16
C ILE A 247 -4.52 16.18 12.35
N GLU A 248 -5.49 15.42 11.81
CA GLU A 248 -6.65 15.99 11.13
C GLU A 248 -7.59 16.74 12.08
N GLU A 249 -7.74 16.29 13.33
CA GLU A 249 -8.51 17.00 14.37
C GLU A 249 -7.78 18.25 14.84
N ASP A 250 -6.49 18.15 15.12
CA ASP A 250 -5.64 19.27 15.48
C ASP A 250 -5.55 20.32 14.36
N GLU A 251 -5.46 19.89 13.07
CA GLU A 251 -5.52 20.81 11.93
C GLU A 251 -6.88 21.51 11.81
N LYS A 252 -7.99 20.83 12.10
CA LYS A 252 -9.33 21.44 12.08
C LYS A 252 -9.55 22.40 13.24
N GLU A 253 -9.09 22.05 14.42
CA GLU A 253 -9.16 22.89 15.61
C GLU A 253 -8.35 24.18 15.40
N ILE A 254 -7.13 24.07 14.87
CA ILE A 254 -6.24 25.19 14.59
C ILE A 254 -6.77 26.08 13.45
N ILE A 255 -7.36 25.51 12.39
CA ILE A 255 -8.01 26.28 11.33
C ILE A 255 -9.22 27.01 11.92
N GLY A 256 -9.99 26.36 12.81
CA GLY A 256 -11.10 26.96 13.54
C GLY A 256 -10.64 28.11 14.46
N GLU A 257 -9.57 27.91 15.21
CA GLU A 257 -8.98 28.94 16.09
C GLU A 257 -8.35 30.09 15.28
N ALA A 258 -7.66 29.81 14.17
CA ALA A 258 -7.08 30.83 13.30
C ALA A 258 -8.18 31.68 12.63
N MET A 259 -9.27 31.05 12.16
CA MET A 259 -10.42 31.77 11.58
C MET A 259 -11.18 32.58 12.64
N ALA A 260 -11.24 32.12 13.90
CA ALA A 260 -11.81 32.83 15.00
C ALA A 260 -10.92 34.01 15.48
N ALA A 261 -9.59 33.86 15.40
CA ALA A 261 -8.62 34.87 15.72
C ALA A 261 -8.51 35.97 14.65
N GLU A 262 -8.61 35.65 13.36
CA GLU A 262 -8.72 36.63 12.27
C GLU A 262 -9.98 37.49 12.40
N ALA A 263 -11.02 36.98 13.07
CA ALA A 263 -12.24 37.73 13.34
C ALA A 263 -12.12 38.67 14.55
N GLN A 264 -11.03 38.64 15.34
CA GLN A 264 -10.93 39.34 16.65
C GLN A 264 -9.74 40.24 16.90
N ASP A 265 -8.70 40.36 16.14
CA ASP A 265 -7.72 41.46 16.27
C ASP A 265 -6.35 41.21 15.62
N GLU A 266 -5.73 42.24 15.01
CA GLU A 266 -4.34 42.25 14.48
C GLU A 266 -3.25 41.97 15.52
N CYS A 267 -3.57 42.05 16.83
CA CYS A 267 -2.66 41.76 17.92
C CYS A 267 -2.40 40.25 18.13
N ALA A 268 -3.35 39.40 17.74
CA ALA A 268 -3.22 37.93 17.85
C ALA A 268 -2.26 37.32 16.81
N ALA A 269 -2.13 37.97 15.64
CA ALA A 269 -1.22 37.51 14.57
C ALA A 269 0.27 37.56 15.03
N GLY A 270 0.66 38.53 15.81
CA GLY A 270 2.02 38.63 16.39
C GLY A 270 2.34 37.55 17.43
N ALA A 271 1.35 37.14 18.21
CA ALA A 271 1.51 36.09 19.22
C ALA A 271 1.58 34.69 18.56
N VAL A 272 0.80 34.45 17.52
CA VAL A 272 0.82 33.17 16.74
C VAL A 272 2.17 33.01 16.04
N LEU A 273 2.75 34.07 15.47
CA LEU A 273 4.06 34.01 14.82
C LEU A 273 5.19 33.74 15.85
N SER A 274 5.11 34.32 17.08
CA SER A 274 6.09 34.07 18.12
C SER A 274 6.06 32.61 18.64
N TRP A 275 4.89 32.03 18.74
CA TRP A 275 4.72 30.63 19.13
C TRP A 275 5.25 29.67 18.06
N ASP A 276 5.14 30.01 16.79
CA ASP A 276 5.67 29.19 15.68
C ASP A 276 7.21 29.12 15.71
N GLU A 277 7.89 30.24 16.00
CA GLU A 277 9.36 30.26 16.08
C GLU A 277 9.89 29.54 17.34
N GLU A 278 9.21 29.63 18.47
CA GLU A 278 9.60 28.90 19.68
C GLU A 278 9.37 27.39 19.54
N SER A 279 8.24 26.98 18.97
CA SER A 279 7.94 25.58 18.66
C SER A 279 8.95 25.00 17.68
N LYS A 280 9.35 25.77 16.68
CA LYS A 280 10.40 25.41 15.70
C LYS A 280 11.76 25.20 16.40
N ARG A 281 12.17 26.12 17.27
CA ARG A 281 13.43 25.97 18.04
C ARG A 281 13.41 24.71 18.89
N GLN A 282 12.32 24.46 19.61
CA GLN A 282 12.19 23.29 20.49
C GLN A 282 12.27 21.97 19.66
N VAL A 283 11.61 21.89 18.49
CA VAL A 283 11.73 20.74 17.58
C VAL A 283 13.18 20.51 17.16
N LEU A 284 13.86 21.57 16.71
CA LEU A 284 15.25 21.48 16.26
C LEU A 284 16.19 21.05 17.39
N ASP A 285 15.97 21.52 18.61
CA ASP A 285 16.77 21.14 19.79
C ASP A 285 16.56 19.68 20.18
N ILE A 286 15.33 19.16 20.09
CA ILE A 286 15.05 17.75 20.33
C ILE A 286 15.73 16.89 19.24
N ILE A 287 15.57 17.25 17.97
CA ILE A 287 16.19 16.54 16.86
C ILE A 287 17.71 16.54 17.00
N ARG A 288 18.35 17.66 17.35
CA ARG A 288 19.81 17.76 17.54
C ARG A 288 20.32 16.87 18.67
N ARG A 289 19.53 16.65 19.71
CA ARG A 289 19.91 15.75 20.80
C ARG A 289 19.78 14.27 20.42
N ARG A 290 18.81 13.92 19.52
CA ARG A 290 18.38 12.55 19.30
C ARG A 290 18.61 12.03 17.86
N TYR A 291 19.15 12.81 16.93
CA TYR A 291 19.28 12.41 15.50
C TYR A 291 20.07 11.11 15.28
N LYS A 292 20.95 10.72 16.19
CA LYS A 292 21.72 9.47 16.12
C LYS A 292 20.85 8.22 16.36
N GLU A 293 19.68 8.35 16.96
CA GLU A 293 18.76 7.24 17.17
C GLU A 293 18.22 6.74 15.82
N GLN A 294 18.48 5.45 15.51
CA GLN A 294 18.19 4.89 14.18
C GLN A 294 16.70 4.85 13.84
N HIS A 295 15.82 4.67 14.84
CA HIS A 295 14.37 4.50 14.65
C HIS A 295 13.55 5.67 15.23
N LEU A 296 14.15 6.84 15.35
CA LEU A 296 13.47 8.02 15.85
C LEU A 296 12.29 8.40 14.93
N GLN A 297 11.09 8.48 15.48
CA GLN A 297 9.86 8.83 14.77
C GLN A 297 9.41 10.25 15.10
N LYS A 298 8.57 10.83 14.22
CA LYS A 298 7.95 12.15 14.48
C LYS A 298 7.17 12.17 15.80
N SER A 299 6.45 11.07 16.11
CA SER A 299 5.71 10.91 17.36
C SER A 299 6.59 11.04 18.60
N ASP A 300 7.85 10.56 18.52
CA ASP A 300 8.78 10.62 19.65
C ASP A 300 9.21 12.07 19.91
N VAL A 301 9.47 12.81 18.84
CA VAL A 301 9.80 14.25 18.93
C VAL A 301 8.61 15.05 19.48
N LEU A 302 7.41 14.81 18.98
CA LEU A 302 6.21 15.53 19.43
C LEU A 302 5.82 15.19 20.88
N SER A 303 6.13 13.98 21.37
CA SER A 303 5.84 13.57 22.74
C SER A 303 6.72 14.28 23.79
N GLU A 304 7.91 14.77 23.40
CA GLU A 304 8.81 15.55 24.26
C GLU A 304 8.47 17.05 24.30
N MET A 305 7.55 17.50 23.45
CA MET A 305 7.20 18.90 23.38
C MET A 305 6.25 19.32 24.51
N ASP A 306 6.31 20.58 24.89
CA ASP A 306 5.39 21.18 25.84
C ASP A 306 3.94 21.08 25.37
N LYS A 307 3.02 20.91 26.32
CA LYS A 307 1.59 20.89 26.03
C LYS A 307 1.17 22.17 25.31
N GLY A 308 0.52 22.05 24.17
CA GLY A 308 0.08 23.17 23.34
C GLY A 308 1.05 23.58 22.22
N LYS A 309 2.33 23.13 22.24
CA LYS A 309 3.31 23.42 21.19
C LYS A 309 3.42 22.30 20.14
N ALA A 310 2.83 21.15 20.40
CA ALA A 310 2.91 19.97 19.51
C ALA A 310 2.26 20.22 18.13
N ALA A 311 1.18 20.98 18.08
CA ALA A 311 0.46 21.26 16.84
C ALA A 311 1.24 22.21 15.90
N PRO A 312 1.74 23.38 16.34
CA PRO A 312 2.63 24.23 15.53
C PRO A 312 3.89 23.49 15.09
N ALA A 313 4.48 22.69 16.00
CA ALA A 313 5.63 21.85 15.71
C ALA A 313 5.34 20.82 14.61
N SER A 314 4.19 20.16 14.66
CA SER A 314 3.77 19.22 13.63
C SER A 314 3.63 19.88 12.26
N ARG A 315 3.11 21.12 12.20
CA ARG A 315 3.04 21.92 10.96
C ARG A 315 4.41 22.27 10.42
N PHE A 316 5.32 22.74 11.29
CA PHE A 316 6.70 23.01 10.90
C PHE A 316 7.39 21.76 10.34
N ILE A 317 7.28 20.62 11.04
CA ILE A 317 7.83 19.35 10.55
C ILE A 317 7.21 18.96 9.21
N ALA A 318 5.90 19.14 9.03
CA ALA A 318 5.22 18.83 7.78
C ALA A 318 5.68 19.72 6.60
N SER A 319 6.00 20.99 6.85
CA SER A 319 6.46 21.93 5.81
C SER A 319 7.84 21.59 5.26
N VAL A 320 8.76 21.14 6.12
CA VAL A 320 10.14 20.78 5.74
C VAL A 320 10.30 19.30 5.39
N GLY A 321 9.50 18.45 6.02
CA GLY A 321 9.60 16.99 5.99
C GLY A 321 10.47 16.45 7.12
N TYR A 322 9.92 15.54 7.92
CA TYR A 322 10.62 14.94 9.07
C TYR A 322 11.91 14.22 8.66
N TYR A 323 11.85 13.45 7.57
CA TYR A 323 13.01 12.79 6.99
C TYR A 323 14.14 13.77 6.67
N ASN A 324 13.80 14.92 6.09
CA ASN A 324 14.78 15.92 5.71
C ASN A 324 15.44 16.53 6.96
N LEU A 325 14.66 16.92 7.96
CA LEU A 325 15.17 17.55 9.20
C LEU A 325 16.19 16.65 9.91
N ILE A 326 15.87 15.36 10.09
CA ILE A 326 16.79 14.44 10.77
C ILE A 326 18.03 14.15 9.92
N ASN A 327 17.83 13.87 8.64
CA ASN A 327 18.96 13.50 7.80
C ASN A 327 19.90 14.66 7.48
N MET A 328 19.44 15.90 7.61
CA MET A 328 20.34 17.07 7.60
C MET A 328 21.33 17.01 8.76
N CYS A 329 20.84 16.83 9.99
CA CYS A 329 21.71 16.71 11.17
C CYS A 329 22.68 15.54 11.05
N ARG A 330 22.19 14.40 10.55
CA ARG A 330 23.03 13.21 10.30
C ARG A 330 24.10 13.45 9.25
N LEU A 331 23.77 14.12 8.15
CA LEU A 331 24.72 14.41 7.07
C LEU A 331 25.77 15.42 7.51
N GLU A 332 25.40 16.43 8.29
CA GLU A 332 26.34 17.38 8.84
C GLU A 332 27.31 16.71 9.82
N HIS A 333 26.82 15.84 10.70
CA HIS A 333 27.70 15.04 11.54
C HIS A 333 28.61 14.11 10.73
N ALA A 334 28.07 13.48 9.68
CA ALA A 334 28.87 12.64 8.80
C ALA A 334 30.00 13.42 8.12
N ARG A 335 29.73 14.66 7.70
CA ARG A 335 30.74 15.57 7.11
C ARG A 335 31.85 15.85 8.11
N GLN A 336 31.53 16.26 9.32
CA GLN A 336 32.49 16.51 10.40
C GLN A 336 33.30 15.27 10.76
N TYR A 337 32.63 14.10 10.82
CA TYR A 337 33.29 12.84 11.11
C TYR A 337 34.30 12.43 10.02
N ILE A 338 33.97 12.62 8.74
CA ILE A 338 34.88 12.35 7.61
C ILE A 338 36.07 13.32 7.66
N GLU A 339 35.87 14.58 7.97
CA GLU A 339 36.95 15.56 8.12
C GLU A 339 37.93 15.19 9.23
N ALA A 340 37.40 14.65 10.35
CA ALA A 340 38.22 14.21 11.48
C ALA A 340 38.87 12.83 11.25
N HIS A 341 38.26 11.97 10.43
CA HIS A 341 38.68 10.60 10.18
C HIS A 341 38.67 10.27 8.67
N PRO A 342 39.63 10.80 7.88
CA PRO A 342 39.64 10.64 6.42
C PRO A 342 39.71 9.19 5.94
N GLU A 343 40.28 8.29 6.76
CA GLU A 343 40.44 6.86 6.46
C GLU A 343 39.20 6.01 6.84
N ALA A 344 38.15 6.64 7.39
CA ALA A 344 36.99 5.90 7.86
C ALA A 344 36.22 5.27 6.70
N LYS A 345 35.85 3.99 6.86
CA LYS A 345 35.00 3.29 5.90
C LYS A 345 33.58 3.90 5.91
N LEU A 346 32.94 3.97 4.74
CA LEU A 346 31.61 4.54 4.58
C LEU A 346 30.56 3.91 5.52
N ALA A 347 30.70 2.62 5.83
CA ALA A 347 29.81 1.94 6.78
C ALA A 347 29.93 2.48 8.19
N VAL A 348 31.16 2.77 8.65
CA VAL A 348 31.45 3.35 9.97
C VAL A 348 30.91 4.79 10.03
N VAL A 349 31.15 5.59 8.98
CA VAL A 349 30.63 6.96 8.90
C VAL A 349 29.09 6.97 9.00
N ALA A 350 28.43 6.03 8.29
CA ALA A 350 26.97 5.92 8.33
C ALA A 350 26.46 5.56 9.74
N GLU A 351 27.08 4.58 10.38
CA GLU A 351 26.71 4.12 11.74
C GLU A 351 26.92 5.22 12.78
N GLU A 352 28.07 5.87 12.81
CA GLU A 352 28.40 6.94 13.74
C GLU A 352 27.51 8.18 13.58
N SER A 353 26.99 8.38 12.37
CA SER A 353 26.07 9.46 12.06
C SER A 353 24.59 9.09 12.23
N GLY A 354 24.28 7.88 12.74
CA GLY A 354 22.93 7.43 13.02
C GLY A 354 22.15 6.90 11.81
N PHE A 355 22.82 6.61 10.68
CA PHE A 355 22.18 5.95 9.55
C PHE A 355 22.14 4.43 9.77
N ALA A 356 21.05 3.79 9.39
CA ALA A 356 20.90 2.34 9.51
C ALA A 356 21.84 1.55 8.58
N SER A 357 22.34 2.16 7.51
CA SER A 357 23.26 1.53 6.54
C SER A 357 23.97 2.55 5.66
N GLY A 358 25.08 2.16 5.01
CA GLY A 358 25.75 2.97 4.01
C GLY A 358 24.87 3.28 2.79
N SER A 359 23.86 2.45 2.51
CA SER A 359 22.87 2.68 1.46
C SER A 359 21.93 3.82 1.83
N SER A 360 21.42 3.86 3.08
CA SER A 360 20.56 4.94 3.57
C SER A 360 21.31 6.28 3.62
N PHE A 361 22.59 6.27 4.04
CA PHE A 361 23.46 7.44 3.97
C PHE A 361 23.64 7.95 2.52
N SER A 362 23.97 7.07 1.58
CA SER A 362 24.19 7.45 0.18
C SER A 362 22.93 8.02 -0.49
N LYS A 363 21.76 7.57 -0.06
CA LYS A 363 20.49 8.06 -0.55
C LYS A 363 20.14 9.42 0.07
N ALA A 364 20.30 9.57 1.38
CA ALA A 364 20.13 10.85 2.05
C ALA A 364 21.05 11.94 1.43
N LYS A 365 22.31 11.61 1.18
CA LYS A 365 23.26 12.51 0.52
C LYS A 365 22.79 12.98 -0.87
N ARG A 366 22.01 12.17 -1.59
CA ARG A 366 21.46 12.54 -2.90
C ARG A 366 20.17 13.33 -2.84
N SER A 367 19.32 13.08 -1.83
CA SER A 367 17.97 13.66 -1.75
C SER A 367 17.91 14.95 -0.93
N VAL A 368 18.62 15.02 0.20
CA VAL A 368 18.51 16.12 1.17
C VAL A 368 19.14 17.45 0.70
N PRO A 369 20.33 17.51 0.05
CA PRO A 369 20.95 18.78 -0.32
C PRO A 369 20.17 19.62 -1.34
N GLN A 370 19.21 19.03 -2.05
CA GLN A 370 18.44 19.74 -3.09
C GLN A 370 17.28 20.58 -2.53
N ILE A 371 16.95 20.42 -1.24
CA ILE A 371 15.70 20.95 -0.68
C ILE A 371 15.94 22.08 0.34
N VAL A 372 17.16 22.31 0.88
CA VAL A 372 17.30 23.02 2.15
C VAL A 372 18.46 24.02 2.31
N PRO A 373 18.74 24.94 1.40
CA PRO A 373 19.69 26.02 1.71
C PRO A 373 19.14 27.04 2.74
N GLU A 374 17.84 27.35 2.72
CA GLU A 374 17.29 28.51 3.45
C GLU A 374 17.06 28.30 4.95
N TYR A 375 16.91 27.05 5.44
CA TYR A 375 16.60 26.78 6.84
C TYR A 375 17.80 26.46 7.73
N VAL A 376 18.99 26.29 7.13
CA VAL A 376 20.24 25.92 7.84
C VAL A 376 21.12 27.14 8.14
N GLU A 377 21.00 28.24 7.40
CA GLU A 377 21.85 29.44 7.58
C GLU A 377 21.69 30.17 8.93
N GLY A 378 20.67 29.89 9.70
CA GLY A 378 20.48 30.42 11.07
C GLY A 378 20.93 29.51 12.19
N VAL A 379 21.49 28.35 11.88
CA VAL A 379 21.81 27.30 12.85
C VAL A 379 23.32 27.07 12.85
N HIS A 380 24.04 27.93 13.55
CA HIS A 380 25.42 27.65 13.95
C HIS A 380 25.41 26.44 14.88
N ILE A 381 25.92 25.29 14.37
CA ILE A 381 26.24 24.07 15.11
C ILE A 381 27.58 24.25 15.78
#